data_3c3e2b1e7eb61d7bb70f31bda02a3bf3
#
_entry.id   3c3e2b1e7eb61d7bb70f31bda02a3bf3
#
_cell.length_a   1.000
_cell.length_b   1.000
_cell.length_c   1.000
_cell.angle_alpha   90.00
_cell.angle_beta   90.00
_cell.angle_gamma   90.00
#
_symmetry.space_group_name_H-M   'P 1'
#
loop_
_entity.id
_entity.type
_entity.pdbx_description
1 polymer ?
#
loop_
_entity_poly.entity_id
_entity_poly.type
_entity_poly.pdbx_seq_one_letter_code
_entity_poly.pdbx_strand_id
1 'polypeptide(L)'
;MIKKVVLTGGPSSGKTTVLKSIVKEFNKHFVKVIVVPETATELITAGVRMFGEDKIDALDFQELVIRTMIFKEDNYYRAAEMYEKLYPNQDVLIILDRAIMDNLAYVGDEKFIEVLNRLGLNGDYSQIYNRYDLVINLVN
;
A
#
# COMPACT_ATOMS: atom_id res chain seq x y z
N MET A 1 1.11 2.02 -20.24
CA MET A 1 2.10 2.32 -19.16
C MET A 1 1.44 2.14 -17.81
N ILE A 2 2.11 1.49 -16.89
CA ILE A 2 1.60 1.25 -15.54
C ILE A 2 2.36 2.14 -14.56
N LYS A 3 1.64 2.90 -13.74
CA LYS A 3 2.24 3.73 -12.69
C LYS A 3 1.65 3.37 -11.34
N LYS A 4 2.50 3.36 -10.31
CA LYS A 4 2.15 3.08 -8.93
C LYS A 4 2.31 4.35 -8.10
N VAL A 5 1.21 4.84 -7.57
CA VAL A 5 1.17 6.06 -6.75
C VAL A 5 0.66 5.73 -5.37
N VAL A 6 1.38 6.16 -4.35
CA VAL A 6 1.00 5.97 -2.96
C VAL A 6 0.37 7.24 -2.41
N LEU A 7 -0.75 7.09 -1.72
CA LEU A 7 -1.30 8.13 -0.87
C LEU A 7 -1.03 7.75 0.58
N THR A 8 -0.34 8.61 1.31
CA THR A 8 -0.09 8.42 2.73
C THR A 8 -0.53 9.65 3.51
N GLY A 9 -0.76 9.50 4.80
CA GLY A 9 -1.21 10.58 5.67
C GLY A 9 -1.99 10.05 6.86
N GLY A 10 -2.17 10.89 7.87
CA GLY A 10 -2.90 10.53 9.06
C GLY A 10 -4.40 10.41 8.84
N PRO A 11 -5.14 9.93 9.86
CA PRO A 11 -6.59 9.71 9.74
C PRO A 11 -7.40 10.95 9.37
N SER A 12 -6.90 12.15 9.70
CA SER A 12 -7.61 13.41 9.45
C SER A 12 -7.05 14.17 8.26
N SER A 13 -6.30 13.52 7.39
CA SER A 13 -5.61 14.20 6.27
C SER A 13 -6.49 14.45 5.05
N GLY A 14 -7.71 13.93 5.04
CA GLY A 14 -8.58 14.04 3.85
C GLY A 14 -8.25 13.03 2.76
N LYS A 15 -7.52 11.98 3.07
CA LYS A 15 -7.05 10.99 2.13
C LYS A 15 -8.17 10.34 1.33
N THR A 16 -9.28 9.99 1.97
CA THR A 16 -10.45 9.38 1.30
C THR A 16 -11.05 10.33 0.26
N THR A 17 -11.17 11.61 0.60
CA THR A 17 -11.72 12.63 -0.31
C THR A 17 -10.82 12.82 -1.52
N VAL A 18 -9.50 12.93 -1.29
CA VAL A 18 -8.50 13.06 -2.35
C VAL A 18 -8.53 11.85 -3.27
N LEU A 19 -8.62 10.65 -2.71
CA LEU A 19 -8.67 9.42 -3.47
C LEU A 19 -9.87 9.40 -4.42
N LYS A 20 -11.06 9.76 -3.93
CA LYS A 20 -12.27 9.83 -4.76
C LYS A 20 -12.11 10.84 -5.90
N SER A 21 -11.51 11.99 -5.62
CA SER A 21 -11.27 13.03 -6.63
C SER A 21 -10.30 12.55 -7.71
N ILE A 22 -9.24 11.86 -7.33
CA ILE A 22 -8.26 11.32 -8.28
C ILE A 22 -8.92 10.28 -9.19
N VAL A 23 -9.66 9.35 -8.62
CA VAL A 23 -10.35 8.31 -9.39
C VAL A 23 -11.30 8.95 -10.41
N LYS A 24 -12.10 9.92 -9.96
CA LYS A 24 -13.04 10.61 -10.85
C LYS A 24 -12.34 11.33 -12.00
N GLU A 25 -11.25 12.03 -11.70
CA GLU A 25 -10.52 12.81 -12.70
C GLU A 25 -9.86 11.91 -13.75
N PHE A 26 -9.16 10.86 -13.31
CA PHE A 26 -8.49 9.96 -14.25
C PHE A 26 -9.47 9.15 -15.08
N ASN A 27 -10.65 8.82 -14.56
CA ASN A 27 -11.68 8.15 -15.35
C ASN A 27 -12.13 9.00 -16.55
N LYS A 28 -12.10 10.32 -16.42
CA LYS A 28 -12.42 11.24 -17.53
C LYS A 28 -11.38 11.20 -18.65
N HIS A 29 -10.16 10.78 -18.36
CA HIS A 29 -9.05 10.75 -19.30
C HIS A 29 -8.77 9.35 -19.84
N PHE A 30 -9.71 8.44 -19.70
CA PHE A 30 -9.60 7.05 -20.18
C PHE A 30 -8.42 6.28 -19.57
N VAL A 31 -8.06 6.62 -18.33
CA VAL A 31 -7.04 5.89 -17.57
C VAL A 31 -7.75 4.83 -16.74
N LYS A 32 -7.26 3.60 -16.79
CA LYS A 32 -7.77 2.56 -15.89
C LYS A 32 -7.18 2.78 -14.50
N VAL A 33 -8.04 2.95 -13.50
CA VAL A 33 -7.62 3.16 -12.13
C VAL A 33 -7.90 1.90 -11.30
N ILE A 34 -6.87 1.43 -10.61
CA ILE A 34 -6.96 0.32 -9.65
C ILE A 34 -6.61 0.89 -8.29
N VAL A 35 -7.51 0.73 -7.31
CA VAL A 35 -7.29 1.22 -5.94
C VAL A 35 -7.01 0.04 -5.02
N VAL A 36 -5.88 0.08 -4.33
CA VAL A 36 -5.50 -0.95 -3.35
C VAL A 36 -5.82 -0.42 -1.95
N PRO A 37 -6.77 -1.04 -1.25
CA PRO A 37 -7.20 -0.56 0.07
C PRO A 37 -6.13 -0.74 1.15
N GLU A 38 -6.28 -0.04 2.25
CA GLU A 38 -5.36 -0.11 3.39
C GLU A 38 -5.38 -1.50 4.03
N THR A 39 -4.21 -2.11 4.12
CA THR A 39 -4.07 -3.50 4.57
C THR A 39 -4.32 -3.69 6.06
N ALA A 40 -3.80 -2.79 6.91
CA ALA A 40 -3.99 -2.92 8.36
C ALA A 40 -5.47 -2.92 8.73
N THR A 41 -6.27 -2.05 8.12
CA THR A 41 -7.71 -1.98 8.34
C THR A 41 -8.39 -3.28 7.91
N GLU A 42 -8.00 -3.86 6.78
CA GLU A 42 -8.55 -5.14 6.33
C GLU A 42 -8.30 -6.26 7.34
N LEU A 43 -7.08 -6.35 7.85
CA LEU A 43 -6.72 -7.37 8.83
C LEU A 43 -7.50 -7.20 10.14
N ILE A 44 -7.58 -5.98 10.64
CA ILE A 44 -8.29 -5.66 11.87
C ILE A 44 -9.79 -5.96 11.72
N THR A 45 -10.38 -5.58 10.61
CA THR A 45 -11.80 -5.83 10.33
C THR A 45 -12.08 -7.34 10.22
N ALA A 46 -11.12 -8.09 9.70
CA ALA A 46 -11.23 -9.55 9.61
C ALA A 46 -11.07 -10.26 10.96
N GLY A 47 -10.60 -9.56 11.99
CA GLY A 47 -10.43 -10.13 13.31
C GLY A 47 -8.98 -10.34 13.76
N VAL A 48 -8.01 -9.95 12.93
CA VAL A 48 -6.58 -10.01 13.30
C VAL A 48 -6.23 -8.73 14.07
N ARG A 49 -5.93 -8.85 15.36
CA ARG A 49 -5.85 -7.69 16.26
C ARG A 49 -4.47 -7.55 16.89
N MET A 50 -4.06 -6.29 17.06
CA MET A 50 -2.86 -5.92 17.80
C MET A 50 -3.21 -5.38 19.20
N PHE A 51 -4.47 -5.09 19.46
CA PHE A 51 -4.96 -4.53 20.75
C PHE A 51 -6.07 -5.39 21.32
N GLY A 52 -6.28 -5.26 22.64
CA GLY A 52 -7.33 -5.96 23.35
C GLY A 52 -6.88 -7.29 23.91
N GLU A 53 -7.85 -8.15 24.30
CA GLU A 53 -7.56 -9.43 24.94
C GLU A 53 -7.08 -10.49 23.95
N ASP A 54 -7.62 -10.45 22.74
CA ASP A 54 -7.34 -11.41 21.68
C ASP A 54 -6.36 -10.78 20.68
N LYS A 55 -5.17 -10.46 21.17
CA LYS A 55 -4.15 -9.79 20.37
C LYS A 55 -2.97 -10.71 20.08
N ILE A 56 -2.38 -10.54 18.91
CA ILE A 56 -1.10 -11.12 18.58
C ILE A 56 0.02 -10.12 18.90
N ASP A 57 1.25 -10.58 18.90
CA ASP A 57 2.42 -9.74 19.13
C ASP A 57 2.50 -8.64 18.06
N ALA A 58 2.95 -7.45 18.47
CA ALA A 58 3.04 -6.31 17.53
C ALA A 58 3.97 -6.58 16.34
N LEU A 59 5.08 -7.29 16.56
CA LEU A 59 5.98 -7.68 15.46
C LEU A 59 5.31 -8.66 14.52
N ASP A 60 4.59 -9.63 15.06
CA ASP A 60 3.84 -10.59 14.23
C ASP A 60 2.77 -9.90 13.43
N PHE A 61 2.06 -8.95 14.03
CA PHE A 61 1.05 -8.16 13.32
C PHE A 61 1.68 -7.37 12.16
N GLN A 62 2.80 -6.71 12.40
CA GLN A 62 3.49 -5.95 11.36
C GLN A 62 4.04 -6.86 10.25
N GLU A 63 4.51 -8.04 10.61
CA GLU A 63 4.92 -9.03 9.60
C GLU A 63 3.75 -9.38 8.68
N LEU A 64 2.57 -9.62 9.25
CA LEU A 64 1.37 -9.93 8.46
C LEU A 64 0.95 -8.73 7.59
N VAL A 65 0.99 -7.52 8.14
CA VAL A 65 0.65 -6.31 7.38
C VAL A 65 1.56 -6.18 6.15
N ILE A 66 2.87 -6.22 6.36
CA ILE A 66 3.83 -6.00 5.29
C ILE A 66 3.79 -7.14 4.27
N ARG A 67 3.71 -8.38 4.73
CA ARG A 67 3.56 -9.54 3.83
C ARG A 67 2.33 -9.41 2.95
N THR A 68 1.20 -9.03 3.55
CA THR A 68 -0.05 -8.85 2.81
C THR A 68 0.04 -7.68 1.85
N MET A 69 0.68 -6.57 2.25
CA MET A 69 0.90 -5.43 1.37
C MET A 69 1.70 -5.82 0.14
N ILE A 70 2.81 -6.54 0.32
CA ILE A 70 3.64 -6.99 -0.80
C ILE A 70 2.83 -7.88 -1.73
N PHE A 71 2.10 -8.85 -1.19
CA PHE A 71 1.25 -9.74 -1.98
C PHE A 71 0.20 -8.97 -2.77
N LYS A 72 -0.49 -8.04 -2.13
CA LYS A 72 -1.52 -7.22 -2.78
C LYS A 72 -0.93 -6.37 -3.88
N GLU A 73 0.18 -5.68 -3.60
CA GLU A 73 0.83 -4.83 -4.61
C GLU A 73 1.24 -5.63 -5.84
N ASP A 74 1.84 -6.79 -5.64
CA ASP A 74 2.25 -7.65 -6.75
C ASP A 74 1.05 -8.21 -7.51
N ASN A 75 0.00 -8.59 -6.79
CA ASN A 75 -1.22 -9.13 -7.40
C ASN A 75 -1.97 -8.07 -8.22
N TYR A 76 -2.09 -6.86 -7.68
CA TYR A 76 -2.74 -5.77 -8.42
C TYR A 76 -1.88 -5.26 -9.58
N TYR A 77 -0.56 -5.33 -9.47
CA TYR A 77 0.32 -5.04 -10.60
C TYR A 77 0.09 -6.05 -11.72
N ARG A 78 -0.07 -7.32 -11.37
CA ARG A 78 -0.41 -8.36 -12.35
C ARG A 78 -1.75 -8.07 -13.04
N ALA A 79 -2.74 -7.63 -12.28
CA ALA A 79 -4.02 -7.20 -12.85
C ALA A 79 -3.83 -6.04 -13.82
N ALA A 80 -2.99 -5.06 -13.46
CA ALA A 80 -2.68 -3.93 -14.33
C ALA A 80 -2.05 -4.38 -15.65
N GLU A 81 -1.15 -5.36 -15.60
CA GLU A 81 -0.56 -5.93 -16.81
C GLU A 81 -1.62 -6.59 -17.71
N MET A 82 -2.60 -7.24 -17.12
CA MET A 82 -3.71 -7.84 -17.87
C MET A 82 -4.56 -6.78 -18.57
N TYR A 83 -4.83 -5.66 -17.89
CA TYR A 83 -5.54 -4.53 -18.51
C TYR A 83 -4.72 -3.87 -19.61
N GLU A 84 -3.42 -3.73 -19.41
CA GLU A 84 -2.53 -3.17 -20.42
C GLU A 84 -2.50 -4.04 -21.68
N LYS A 85 -2.53 -5.34 -21.50
CA LYS A 85 -2.59 -6.30 -22.61
C LYS A 85 -3.93 -6.21 -23.34
N LEU A 86 -5.03 -6.04 -22.60
CA LEU A 86 -6.37 -5.95 -23.17
C LEU A 86 -6.58 -4.64 -23.93
N TYR A 87 -6.04 -3.53 -23.40
CA TYR A 87 -6.16 -2.20 -23.96
C TYR A 87 -4.77 -1.54 -24.07
N PRO A 88 -3.97 -1.88 -25.12
CA PRO A 88 -2.55 -1.45 -25.17
C PRO A 88 -2.34 0.07 -25.17
N ASN A 89 -3.34 0.84 -25.61
CA ASN A 89 -3.24 2.30 -25.67
C ASN A 89 -3.80 2.99 -24.41
N GLN A 90 -4.25 2.23 -23.44
CA GLN A 90 -4.78 2.77 -22.19
C GLN A 90 -3.73 2.66 -21.09
N ASP A 91 -3.48 3.77 -20.41
CA ASP A 91 -2.61 3.76 -19.23
C ASP A 91 -3.34 3.17 -18.03
N VAL A 92 -2.58 2.58 -17.12
CA VAL A 92 -3.10 2.03 -15.86
C VAL A 92 -2.43 2.74 -14.69
N LEU A 93 -3.26 3.24 -13.79
CA LEU A 93 -2.82 3.87 -12.55
C LEU A 93 -3.22 3.00 -11.37
N ILE A 94 -2.23 2.53 -10.61
CA ILE A 94 -2.47 1.84 -9.36
C ILE A 94 -2.30 2.85 -8.22
N ILE A 95 -3.34 3.05 -7.44
CA ILE A 95 -3.31 3.94 -6.28
C ILE A 95 -3.30 3.08 -5.04
N LEU A 96 -2.28 3.24 -4.22
CA LEU A 96 -2.08 2.47 -3.00
C LEU A 96 -2.40 3.33 -1.78
N ASP A 97 -3.30 2.85 -0.95
CA ASP A 97 -3.60 3.49 0.33
C ASP A 97 -2.56 3.05 1.34
N ARG A 98 -1.53 3.86 1.51
CA ARG A 98 -0.31 3.67 2.29
C ARG A 98 0.74 2.80 1.60
N ALA A 99 1.99 3.13 1.90
CA ALA A 99 3.17 2.39 1.46
C ALA A 99 3.69 1.46 2.56
N ILE A 100 4.54 0.51 2.18
CA ILE A 100 5.18 -0.39 3.14
C ILE A 100 5.97 0.42 4.20
N MET A 101 6.64 1.49 3.79
CA MET A 101 7.42 2.34 4.70
C MET A 101 6.58 3.06 5.76
N ASP A 102 5.28 3.18 5.57
CA ASP A 102 4.41 3.78 6.59
C ASP A 102 4.42 2.99 7.88
N ASN A 103 4.75 1.71 7.82
CA ASN A 103 4.84 0.86 9.01
C ASN A 103 6.03 1.20 9.90
N LEU A 104 7.07 1.82 9.34
CA LEU A 104 8.23 2.27 10.10
C LEU A 104 7.83 3.23 11.22
N ALA A 105 6.89 4.12 10.96
CA ALA A 105 6.42 5.09 11.95
C ALA A 105 5.77 4.44 13.17
N TYR A 106 5.22 3.24 13.02
CA TYR A 106 4.53 2.53 14.10
C TYR A 106 5.48 1.71 14.97
N VAL A 107 6.55 1.17 14.40
CA VAL A 107 7.40 0.22 15.11
C VAL A 107 8.82 0.71 15.37
N GLY A 108 9.29 1.72 14.65
CA GLY A 108 10.66 2.22 14.71
C GLY A 108 11.62 1.40 13.87
N ASP A 109 12.83 1.94 13.66
CA ASP A 109 13.82 1.37 12.75
C ASP A 109 14.21 -0.07 13.08
N GLU A 110 14.52 -0.33 14.35
CA GLU A 110 15.03 -1.63 14.78
C GLU A 110 14.02 -2.76 14.52
N LYS A 111 12.78 -2.55 14.93
CA LYS A 111 11.71 -3.55 14.74
C LYS A 111 11.31 -3.67 13.28
N PHE A 112 11.34 -2.56 12.55
CA PHE A 112 11.02 -2.58 11.12
C PHE A 112 12.05 -3.41 10.35
N ILE A 113 13.35 -3.23 10.64
CA ILE A 113 14.42 -4.04 10.05
C ILE A 113 14.24 -5.51 10.39
N GLU A 114 13.87 -5.83 11.63
CA GLU A 114 13.62 -7.22 12.02
C GLU A 114 12.49 -7.83 11.20
N VAL A 115 11.39 -7.10 10.99
CA VAL A 115 10.28 -7.57 10.17
C VAL A 115 10.72 -7.78 8.72
N LEU A 116 11.48 -6.84 8.15
CA LEU A 116 11.99 -6.97 6.79
C LEU A 116 12.89 -8.21 6.65
N ASN A 117 13.74 -8.47 7.65
CA ASN A 117 14.60 -9.65 7.66
C ASN A 117 13.79 -10.94 7.70
N ARG A 118 12.71 -10.99 8.49
CA ARG A 118 11.79 -12.13 8.53
C ARG A 118 11.19 -12.42 7.15
N LEU A 119 11.02 -11.38 6.35
CA LEU A 119 10.42 -11.47 5.01
C LEU A 119 11.47 -11.66 3.90
N GLY A 120 12.75 -11.77 4.27
CA GLY A 120 13.83 -11.98 3.30
C GLY A 120 14.26 -10.71 2.56
N LEU A 121 13.90 -9.54 3.06
CA LEU A 121 14.22 -8.25 2.42
C LEU A 121 15.52 -7.65 2.94
N ASN A 122 16.18 -8.28 3.89
CA ASN A 122 17.51 -7.93 4.41
C ASN A 122 17.68 -6.47 4.87
N GLY A 123 16.59 -5.82 5.26
CA GLY A 123 16.63 -4.43 5.72
C GLY A 123 17.03 -3.42 4.66
N ASP A 124 16.99 -3.76 3.40
CA ASP A 124 17.32 -2.86 2.31
C ASP A 124 16.11 -1.98 1.94
N TYR A 125 16.14 -0.75 2.42
CA TYR A 125 15.04 0.20 2.19
C TYR A 125 14.90 0.58 0.72
N SER A 126 15.98 0.53 -0.07
CA SER A 126 15.90 0.89 -1.48
C SER A 126 14.99 -0.06 -2.26
N GLN A 127 14.98 -1.34 -1.92
CA GLN A 127 14.07 -2.31 -2.53
C GLN A 127 12.60 -1.95 -2.29
N ILE A 128 12.32 -1.30 -1.18
CA ILE A 128 10.96 -0.89 -0.82
C ILE A 128 10.59 0.40 -1.54
N TYR A 129 11.45 1.41 -1.48
CA TYR A 129 11.19 2.71 -2.13
C TYR A 129 11.05 2.57 -3.65
N ASN A 130 11.82 1.68 -4.26
CA ASN A 130 11.79 1.49 -5.71
C ASN A 130 10.53 0.80 -6.22
N ARG A 131 9.65 0.35 -5.31
CA ARG A 131 8.36 -0.24 -5.69
C ARG A 131 7.37 0.78 -6.24
N TYR A 132 7.55 2.06 -5.92
CA TYR A 132 6.58 3.12 -6.21
C TYR A 132 7.14 4.18 -7.14
N ASP A 133 6.30 4.71 -8.02
CA ASP A 133 6.67 5.80 -8.93
C ASP A 133 6.52 7.17 -8.27
N LEU A 134 5.56 7.32 -7.36
CA LEU A 134 5.29 8.57 -6.67
C LEU A 134 4.66 8.31 -5.32
N VAL A 135 5.09 9.06 -4.31
CA VAL A 135 4.48 9.02 -2.97
C VAL A 135 3.95 10.42 -2.67
N ILE A 136 2.65 10.51 -2.40
CA ILE A 136 1.99 11.75 -2.04
C ILE A 136 1.64 11.70 -0.57
N ASN A 137 2.24 12.60 0.21
CA ASN A 137 2.00 12.70 1.64
C ASN A 137 1.04 13.84 1.92
N LEU A 138 -0.16 13.50 2.41
CA LEU A 138 -1.17 14.49 2.77
C LEU A 138 -0.97 14.93 4.22
N VAL A 139 -0.79 16.22 4.41
CA VAL A 139 -0.62 16.81 5.75
C VAL A 139 -1.82 17.67 6.10
N ASN A 140 -2.12 17.73 7.39
CA ASN A 140 -3.20 18.57 7.91
C ASN A 140 -2.77 20.02 8.04
#